data_05af8bb917c38357861d99bb19613d40
#
_entry.id   05af8bb917c38357861d99bb19613d40
#
_cell.length_a   1.000
_cell.length_b   1.000
_cell.length_c   1.000
_cell.angle_alpha   90.00
_cell.angle_beta   90.00
_cell.angle_gamma   90.00
#
_symmetry.space_group_name_H-M   'P 1'
#
loop_
_entity.id
_entity.type
_entity.pdbx_description
1 polymer ?
#
loop_
_entity_poly.entity_id
_entity_poly.type
_entity_poly.pdbx_seq_one_letter_code
_entity_poly.pdbx_strand_id
1 'polypeptide(L)'
;MKEEGTEMALQTMQKKNLNNPDDADVHGNIKKETITLDTVNVTRVTFDVGAKWSEDLKEYAGTESCQLPHVALVQSGRLKVVMDDGSEDEFAPGDIMMLPPGHDAWTVGEEPCVFVEFSQGNDYYRH
;
A
#
# COMPACT_ATOMS: atom_id res chain seq x y z
N MET A 1 28.70 9.10 -17.61
CA MET A 1 28.13 9.11 -17.17
C MET A 1 27.43 9.16 -17.04
N LYS A 2 27.29 9.21 -17.00
CA LYS A 2 26.56 9.31 -16.74
C LYS A 2 25.88 9.36 -16.50
N GLU A 3 25.88 9.40 -16.67
CA GLU A 3 25.11 9.39 -16.40
C GLU A 3 24.76 9.61 -15.92
N GLU A 4 25.13 9.76 -16.09
CA GLU A 4 24.71 10.03 -15.53
C GLU A 4 24.13 10.70 -14.95
N GLY A 5 23.92 11.22 -15.03
CA GLY A 5 23.35 12.41 -14.47
C GLY A 5 22.24 12.20 -13.51
N THR A 6 21.43 11.26 -13.75
CA THR A 6 20.29 10.92 -12.88
C THR A 6 20.68 10.68 -11.46
N GLU A 7 21.83 10.22 -11.24
CA GLU A 7 22.29 9.98 -9.89
C GLU A 7 22.35 11.24 -9.06
N MET A 8 22.34 12.37 -9.72
CA MET A 8 22.43 13.63 -9.00
C MET A 8 21.26 13.82 -8.04
N ALA A 9 20.07 13.36 -8.43
CA ALA A 9 18.90 13.49 -7.56
C ALA A 9 19.10 12.78 -6.24
N LEU A 10 19.87 11.69 -6.22
CA LEU A 10 20.07 10.90 -5.02
C LEU A 10 21.07 11.51 -4.05
N GLN A 11 21.61 12.67 -4.38
CA GLN A 11 22.63 13.29 -3.57
C GLN A 11 22.09 14.35 -2.64
N THR A 12 20.79 14.56 -2.64
CA THR A 12 20.16 15.54 -1.80
C THR A 12 19.26 14.84 -0.81
N MET A 13 19.40 15.20 0.44
CA MET A 13 18.51 14.72 1.48
C MET A 13 17.09 15.20 1.19
N GLN A 14 16.12 14.34 1.39
CA GLN A 14 14.72 14.67 1.19
C GLN A 14 13.94 14.38 2.46
N LYS A 15 12.93 15.20 2.71
CA LYS A 15 12.06 15.02 3.86
C LYS A 15 10.64 15.37 3.45
N LYS A 16 9.71 14.45 3.68
CA LYS A 16 8.28 14.69 3.51
C LYS A 16 7.53 14.09 4.69
N ASN A 17 6.26 14.43 4.80
CA ASN A 17 5.45 13.99 5.92
C ASN A 17 4.10 13.49 5.40
N LEU A 18 3.68 12.30 5.84
CA LEU A 18 2.42 11.71 5.40
C LEU A 18 1.19 12.52 5.84
N ASN A 19 1.34 13.38 6.84
CA ASN A 19 0.25 14.26 7.24
C ASN A 19 0.09 15.44 6.28
N ASN A 20 0.99 15.57 5.31
CA ASN A 20 0.90 16.55 4.25
C ASN A 20 1.22 15.84 2.93
N PRO A 21 0.35 14.94 2.48
CA PRO A 21 0.66 14.07 1.34
C PRO A 21 0.72 14.83 0.03
N ASP A 22 1.48 14.27 -0.91
CA ASP A 22 1.53 14.79 -2.28
C ASP A 22 0.25 14.45 -3.03
N ASP A 23 -0.38 13.35 -2.67
CA ASP A 23 -1.60 12.89 -3.30
C ASP A 23 -2.45 12.16 -2.27
N ALA A 24 -3.77 12.25 -2.42
CA ALA A 24 -4.69 11.54 -1.55
C ALA A 24 -5.95 11.19 -2.33
N ASP A 25 -6.43 9.96 -2.16
CA ASP A 25 -7.71 9.59 -2.76
C ASP A 25 -8.46 8.65 -1.83
N VAL A 26 -9.77 8.58 -2.05
CA VAL A 26 -10.68 7.77 -1.24
C VAL A 26 -11.59 7.00 -2.19
N HIS A 27 -11.70 5.70 -1.95
CA HIS A 27 -12.62 4.83 -2.67
C HIS A 27 -13.40 4.05 -1.61
N GLY A 28 -14.69 4.40 -1.44
CA GLY A 28 -15.51 3.77 -0.41
C GLY A 28 -14.90 3.97 0.97
N ASN A 29 -14.60 2.89 1.64
CA ASN A 29 -14.05 2.90 2.99
C ASN A 29 -12.53 2.77 3.02
N ILE A 30 -11.86 2.96 1.89
CA ILE A 30 -10.40 2.86 1.78
C ILE A 30 -9.84 4.20 1.37
N LYS A 31 -8.90 4.70 2.16
CA LYS A 31 -8.23 5.98 1.91
C LYS A 31 -6.74 5.74 1.70
N LYS A 32 -6.17 6.43 0.74
CA LYS A 32 -4.73 6.35 0.44
C LYS A 32 -4.14 7.74 0.45
N GLU A 33 -3.02 7.90 1.15
CA GLU A 33 -2.28 9.16 1.21
C GLU A 33 -0.84 8.85 0.83
N THR A 34 -0.34 9.47 -0.21
CA THR A 34 0.96 9.12 -0.80
C THR A 34 1.91 10.30 -0.78
N ILE A 35 3.15 10.04 -0.38
CA ILE A 35 4.26 10.95 -0.65
C ILE A 35 5.21 10.29 -1.63
N THR A 36 5.87 11.12 -2.42
CA THR A 36 6.80 10.65 -3.45
C THR A 36 8.18 11.22 -3.16
N LEU A 37 9.14 10.33 -2.96
CA LEU A 37 10.55 10.66 -2.85
C LEU A 37 11.26 10.17 -4.10
N ASP A 38 12.52 10.53 -4.26
CA ASP A 38 13.22 10.22 -5.51
C ASP A 38 13.26 8.73 -5.84
N THR A 39 13.38 7.88 -4.84
CA THR A 39 13.57 6.44 -5.09
C THR A 39 12.42 5.59 -4.56
N VAL A 40 11.46 6.18 -3.88
CA VAL A 40 10.41 5.38 -3.23
C VAL A 40 9.14 6.21 -3.10
N ASN A 41 8.01 5.55 -3.29
CA ASN A 41 6.71 6.08 -2.92
C ASN A 41 6.31 5.47 -1.59
N VAL A 42 5.79 6.31 -0.69
CA VAL A 42 5.33 5.83 0.61
C VAL A 42 3.85 6.18 0.72
N THR A 43 3.03 5.17 0.96
CA THR A 43 1.58 5.34 1.00
C THR A 43 1.04 4.85 2.33
N ARG A 44 0.33 5.73 3.03
CA ARG A 44 -0.45 5.32 4.20
C ARG A 44 -1.83 4.96 3.73
N VAL A 45 -2.21 3.71 3.98
CA VAL A 45 -3.51 3.17 3.57
C VAL A 45 -4.34 2.96 4.82
N THR A 46 -5.56 3.47 4.80
CA THR A 46 -6.52 3.29 5.88
C THR A 46 -7.70 2.50 5.36
N PHE A 47 -7.87 1.30 5.89
CA PHE A 47 -9.07 0.49 5.68
C PHE A 47 -9.97 0.75 6.87
N ASP A 48 -11.00 1.57 6.68
CA ASP A 48 -11.94 1.86 7.74
C ASP A 48 -12.70 0.61 8.17
N VAL A 49 -13.44 0.71 9.26
CA VAL A 49 -14.28 -0.40 9.72
C VAL A 49 -15.24 -0.76 8.60
N GLY A 50 -15.28 -2.07 8.27
CA GLY A 50 -16.12 -2.55 7.19
C GLY A 50 -15.50 -2.46 5.81
N ALA A 51 -14.31 -1.91 5.68
CA ALA A 51 -13.66 -1.81 4.38
C ALA A 51 -13.26 -3.18 3.85
N LYS A 52 -13.47 -3.38 2.56
CA LYS A 52 -13.08 -4.59 1.87
C LYS A 52 -12.68 -4.23 0.44
N TRP A 53 -11.50 -4.67 0.03
CA TRP A 53 -10.98 -4.30 -1.28
C TRP A 53 -11.95 -4.66 -2.41
N SER A 54 -12.55 -5.85 -2.36
CA SER A 54 -13.45 -6.30 -3.42
C SER A 54 -14.78 -5.53 -3.44
N GLU A 55 -15.09 -4.77 -2.40
CA GLU A 55 -16.28 -3.92 -2.37
C GLU A 55 -15.96 -2.46 -2.65
N ASP A 56 -14.82 -1.98 -2.16
CA ASP A 56 -14.51 -0.56 -2.20
C ASP A 56 -13.59 -0.16 -3.35
N LEU A 57 -12.74 -1.06 -3.81
CA LEU A 57 -11.74 -0.74 -4.83
C LEU A 57 -11.84 -1.58 -6.09
N LYS A 58 -12.54 -2.70 -6.05
CA LYS A 58 -12.54 -3.65 -7.16
C LYS A 58 -12.98 -3.02 -8.48
N GLU A 59 -14.08 -2.27 -8.44
CA GLU A 59 -14.59 -1.63 -9.66
C GLU A 59 -13.61 -0.61 -10.21
N TYR A 60 -13.00 0.16 -9.33
CA TYR A 60 -12.02 1.15 -9.74
C TYR A 60 -10.80 0.48 -10.37
N ALA A 61 -10.35 -0.61 -9.76
CA ALA A 61 -9.17 -1.34 -10.24
C ALA A 61 -9.46 -2.12 -11.53
N GLY A 62 -10.69 -2.57 -11.72
CA GLY A 62 -11.09 -3.31 -12.91
C GLY A 62 -10.64 -4.76 -12.93
N THR A 63 -10.29 -5.33 -11.77
CA THR A 63 -9.83 -6.72 -11.66
C THR A 63 -10.62 -7.44 -10.58
N GLU A 64 -10.61 -8.78 -10.61
CA GLU A 64 -11.33 -9.59 -9.63
C GLU A 64 -10.66 -9.57 -8.25
N SER A 65 -9.35 -9.43 -8.22
CA SER A 65 -8.58 -9.31 -7.00
C SER A 65 -7.49 -8.26 -7.20
N CYS A 66 -6.89 -7.81 -6.10
CA CYS A 66 -5.87 -6.77 -6.18
C CYS A 66 -4.62 -7.35 -6.87
N GLN A 67 -4.20 -6.70 -7.93
CA GLN A 67 -3.05 -7.15 -8.72
C GLN A 67 -1.79 -6.35 -8.45
N LEU A 68 -1.83 -5.43 -7.47
CA LEU A 68 -0.66 -4.64 -7.10
C LEU A 68 0.11 -5.36 -6.00
N PRO A 69 1.42 -5.43 -6.12
CA PRO A 69 2.23 -5.97 -5.02
C PRO A 69 2.33 -4.95 -3.88
N HIS A 70 2.45 -5.45 -2.66
CA HIS A 70 2.56 -4.60 -1.49
C HIS A 70 3.63 -5.10 -0.54
N VAL A 71 4.44 -4.18 -0.01
CA VAL A 71 5.26 -4.43 1.17
C VAL A 71 4.93 -3.31 2.15
N ALA A 72 4.45 -3.67 3.33
CA ALA A 72 3.89 -2.68 4.24
C ALA A 72 4.07 -3.08 5.69
N LEU A 73 4.10 -2.05 6.53
CA LEU A 73 4.11 -2.21 7.99
C LEU A 73 2.73 -1.83 8.52
N VAL A 74 2.09 -2.74 9.23
CA VAL A 74 0.81 -2.45 9.88
C VAL A 74 1.08 -1.60 11.12
N GLN A 75 0.41 -0.46 11.21
CA GLN A 75 0.56 0.46 12.33
C GLN A 75 -0.53 0.28 13.38
N SER A 76 -1.76 0.05 12.94
CA SER A 76 -2.89 -0.12 13.86
C SER A 76 -3.98 -0.94 13.19
N GLY A 77 -4.85 -1.53 14.01
CA GLY A 77 -5.94 -2.35 13.52
C GLY A 77 -5.45 -3.71 13.02
N ARG A 78 -6.32 -4.44 12.35
CA ARG A 78 -6.02 -5.78 11.84
C ARG A 78 -6.60 -5.93 10.45
N LEU A 79 -5.86 -6.61 9.60
CA LEU A 79 -6.25 -6.84 8.21
C LEU A 79 -6.24 -8.34 7.92
N LYS A 80 -7.32 -8.84 7.33
CA LYS A 80 -7.37 -10.20 6.80
C LYS A 80 -7.09 -10.15 5.31
N VAL A 81 -6.22 -11.01 4.85
CA VAL A 81 -5.87 -11.11 3.43
C VAL A 81 -6.10 -12.52 2.96
N VAL A 82 -6.72 -12.67 1.80
CA VAL A 82 -6.96 -13.96 1.17
C VAL A 82 -6.40 -13.89 -0.25
N MET A 83 -5.52 -14.83 -0.57
CA MET A 83 -4.94 -14.93 -1.91
C MET A 83 -5.88 -15.68 -2.85
N ASP A 84 -5.67 -15.51 -4.15
CA ASP A 84 -6.49 -16.20 -5.16
C ASP A 84 -6.39 -17.73 -5.04
N ASP A 85 -5.28 -18.24 -4.51
CA ASP A 85 -5.10 -19.68 -4.32
C ASP A 85 -5.76 -20.21 -3.04
N GLY A 86 -6.44 -19.33 -2.29
CA GLY A 86 -7.14 -19.71 -1.07
C GLY A 86 -6.33 -19.59 0.20
N SER A 87 -5.04 -19.33 0.11
CA SER A 87 -4.24 -19.11 1.31
C SER A 87 -4.63 -17.80 1.96
N GLU A 88 -4.55 -17.72 3.29
CA GLU A 88 -4.98 -16.52 4.01
C GLU A 88 -4.17 -16.31 5.27
N ASP A 89 -4.15 -15.07 5.73
CA ASP A 89 -3.50 -14.72 6.99
C ASP A 89 -4.10 -13.42 7.51
N GLU A 90 -3.86 -13.13 8.79
CA GLU A 90 -4.22 -11.87 9.41
C GLU A 90 -2.96 -11.13 9.83
N PHE A 91 -2.98 -9.81 9.66
CA PHE A 91 -1.86 -8.96 10.00
C PHE A 91 -2.29 -7.98 11.07
N ALA A 92 -1.44 -7.78 12.07
CA ALA A 92 -1.70 -6.95 13.25
C ALA A 92 -0.56 -5.95 13.42
N PRO A 93 -0.72 -4.96 14.33
CA PRO A 93 0.31 -3.92 14.49
C PRO A 93 1.70 -4.51 14.69
N GLY A 94 2.65 -4.00 13.93
CA GLY A 94 4.02 -4.47 13.94
C GLY A 94 4.34 -5.51 12.89
N ASP A 95 3.33 -6.12 12.29
CA ASP A 95 3.58 -7.12 11.24
C ASP A 95 4.02 -6.42 9.95
N ILE A 96 4.94 -7.08 9.26
CA ILE A 96 5.33 -6.68 7.91
C ILE A 96 4.64 -7.61 6.94
N MET A 97 3.87 -7.02 6.02
CA MET A 97 3.19 -7.76 4.96
C MET A 97 4.03 -7.76 3.70
N MET A 98 4.10 -8.88 3.03
CA MET A 98 4.56 -8.94 1.65
C MET A 98 3.48 -9.66 0.87
N LEU A 99 2.74 -8.92 0.05
CA LEU A 99 1.59 -9.43 -0.67
C LEU A 99 1.87 -9.41 -2.17
N PRO A 100 2.00 -10.57 -2.80
CA PRO A 100 2.11 -10.61 -4.26
C PRO A 100 0.74 -10.30 -4.89
N PRO A 101 0.70 -10.06 -6.21
CA PRO A 101 -0.58 -9.85 -6.89
C PRO A 101 -1.54 -11.02 -6.68
N GLY A 102 -2.84 -10.73 -6.69
CA GLY A 102 -3.87 -11.76 -6.59
C GLY A 102 -4.39 -11.93 -5.18
N HIS A 103 -4.86 -10.85 -4.55
CA HIS A 103 -5.39 -10.94 -3.19
C HIS A 103 -6.61 -10.05 -3.01
N ASP A 104 -7.43 -10.40 -2.02
CA ASP A 104 -8.47 -9.55 -1.45
C ASP A 104 -8.10 -9.30 0.00
N ALA A 105 -8.62 -8.20 0.57
CA ALA A 105 -8.29 -7.83 1.94
C ALA A 105 -9.44 -7.07 2.57
N TRP A 106 -9.60 -7.22 3.88
CA TRP A 106 -10.64 -6.48 4.61
C TRP A 106 -10.24 -6.27 6.06
N THR A 107 -10.84 -5.24 6.65
CA THR A 107 -10.64 -4.90 8.05
C THR A 107 -11.29 -5.94 8.96
N VAL A 108 -10.58 -6.35 9.98
CA VAL A 108 -11.09 -7.26 11.01
C VAL A 108 -11.32 -6.46 12.28
N GLY A 109 -12.52 -6.64 12.89
CA GLY A 109 -12.82 -5.99 14.16
C GLY A 109 -13.41 -4.60 13.97
N GLU A 110 -13.33 -3.80 15.01
CA GLU A 110 -14.09 -2.55 15.10
C GLU A 110 -13.21 -1.31 15.14
N GLU A 111 -11.96 -1.41 14.66
CA GLU A 111 -11.14 -0.23 14.47
C GLU A 111 -10.52 -0.29 13.09
N PRO A 112 -10.23 0.88 12.51
CA PRO A 112 -9.61 0.92 11.19
C PRO A 112 -8.26 0.22 11.20
N CYS A 113 -7.90 -0.39 10.07
CA CYS A 113 -6.56 -0.90 9.87
C CYS A 113 -5.76 0.14 9.09
N VAL A 114 -4.63 0.55 9.64
CA VAL A 114 -3.73 1.51 9.00
C VAL A 114 -2.40 0.82 8.76
N PHE A 115 -1.95 0.87 7.53
CA PHE A 115 -0.61 0.36 7.22
C PHE A 115 0.10 1.34 6.29
N VAL A 116 1.44 1.27 6.33
CA VAL A 116 2.28 2.12 5.49
C VAL A 116 3.05 1.22 4.55
N GLU A 117 2.85 1.43 3.26
CA GLU A 117 3.51 0.63 2.26
C GLU A 117 4.57 1.44 1.52
N PHE A 118 5.60 0.73 1.07
CA PHE A 118 6.73 1.31 0.36
C PHE A 118 6.82 0.64 -1.01
N SER A 119 6.99 1.43 -2.05
CA SER A 119 7.12 0.86 -3.39
C SER A 119 8.12 1.67 -4.20
N GLN A 120 8.75 0.99 -5.13
CA GLN A 120 9.67 1.61 -6.07
C GLN A 120 9.01 1.69 -7.44
N GLY A 121 7.77 2.20 -7.44
CA GLY A 121 7.00 2.30 -8.65
C GLY A 121 6.50 0.93 -9.09
N ASN A 122 6.48 0.72 -10.40
CA ASN A 122 5.93 -0.51 -10.97
C ASN A 122 6.93 -1.65 -11.04
N ASP A 123 8.11 -1.46 -10.47
CA ASP A 123 9.19 -2.43 -10.65
C ASP A 123 9.37 -3.37 -9.47
N TYR A 124 8.44 -3.34 -8.57
CA TYR A 124 8.56 -4.01 -7.29
C TYR A 124 8.96 -5.47 -7.39
N TYR A 125 8.37 -6.21 -8.31
CA TYR A 125 8.61 -7.64 -8.47
C TYR A 125 9.23 -7.98 -9.81
N ARG A 126 9.90 -7.05 -10.43
CA ARG A 126 10.45 -7.28 -11.75
C ARG A 126 11.84 -7.87 -11.76
N HIS A 127 12.40 -8.07 -10.64
CA HIS A 127 13.81 -8.51 -10.59
C HIS A 127 13.95 -10.00 -10.50
#